data_fcc3831ef6e9a48cf7568f28f54cb2e6
#
_entry.id   fcc3831ef6e9a48cf7568f28f54cb2e6
#
_cell.length_a   1.000
_cell.length_b   1.000
_cell.length_c   1.000
_cell.angle_alpha   90.00
_cell.angle_beta   90.00
_cell.angle_gamma   90.00
#
_symmetry.space_group_name_H-M   'P 1'
#
loop_
_entity.id
_entity.type
_entity.pdbx_description
1 polymer ?
#
loop_
_entity_poly.entity_id
_entity_poly.type
_entity_poly.pdbx_seq_one_letter_code
_entity_poly.pdbx_strand_id
1 'polypeptide(L)'
;MRANLCYFCSMLKSYFNKNVLEAGCDEAGRGCLAGPVYAAAVILPPRVRLPLLDDSKKLTLDTRNMLRKKIEEKALAWAVASCSEREIEKFNILNCSILAMQRAVQKLATRPEHLLIDGNRFKPFDFYSYTTIIKGDAKYKSIAAASILAKTHRDEYMVKLSEKHPEFGFEKHKGYGTQKHVKAIQELGYLDCHRKTFQLKKLNPK
;
A
#
# COMPACT_ATOMS: atom_id res chain seq x y z
N MET A 1 -32.35 22.06 19.51
CA MET A 1 -31.09 21.50 20.06
C MET A 1 -30.26 20.95 18.92
N ARG A 2 -29.18 21.63 18.55
CA ARG A 2 -28.24 21.14 17.52
C ARG A 2 -27.22 20.26 18.22
N ALA A 3 -27.22 18.96 17.93
CA ALA A 3 -26.21 18.05 18.40
C ALA A 3 -24.88 18.40 17.73
N ASN A 4 -23.96 19.01 18.48
CA ASN A 4 -22.57 19.14 18.12
C ASN A 4 -21.92 17.75 18.12
N LEU A 5 -21.92 17.08 16.97
CA LEU A 5 -21.11 15.88 16.77
C LEU A 5 -19.64 16.36 16.63
N CYS A 6 -18.95 16.37 17.74
CA CYS A 6 -17.52 16.64 17.79
C CYS A 6 -16.79 15.43 17.17
N TYR A 7 -16.62 15.42 15.84
CA TYR A 7 -15.68 14.52 15.19
C TYR A 7 -14.27 14.93 15.60
N PHE A 8 -13.72 14.28 16.62
CA PHE A 8 -12.28 14.22 16.83
C PHE A 8 -11.68 13.39 15.69
N CYS A 9 -11.62 14.00 14.50
CA CYS A 9 -10.75 13.51 13.45
C CYS A 9 -9.33 13.80 13.93
N SER A 10 -8.59 12.77 14.38
CA SER A 10 -7.19 12.94 14.75
C SER A 10 -6.43 13.39 13.50
N MET A 11 -6.09 14.68 13.46
CA MET A 11 -5.38 15.26 12.31
C MET A 11 -4.03 14.56 12.15
N LEU A 12 -3.79 13.97 10.97
CA LEU A 12 -2.52 13.36 10.63
C LEU A 12 -1.38 14.37 10.82
N LYS A 13 -0.32 13.95 11.50
CA LYS A 13 0.89 14.75 11.70
C LYS A 13 1.60 14.99 10.37
N SER A 14 2.13 16.19 10.18
CA SER A 14 2.82 16.55 8.94
C SER A 14 4.24 16.01 8.89
N TYR A 15 4.88 15.74 10.03
CA TYR A 15 6.26 15.27 10.16
C TYR A 15 6.43 14.53 11.51
N PHE A 16 7.42 13.68 11.57
CA PHE A 16 7.94 13.06 12.79
C PHE A 16 9.02 13.95 13.39
N ASN A 17 9.99 14.38 12.56
CA ASN A 17 11.00 15.36 12.92
C ASN A 17 10.92 16.58 11.97
N LYS A 18 10.63 17.75 12.51
CA LYS A 18 10.35 18.98 11.74
C LYS A 18 11.51 19.44 10.85
N ASN A 19 12.72 19.15 11.21
CA ASN A 19 13.92 19.69 10.55
C ASN A 19 14.62 18.66 9.64
N VAL A 20 13.95 17.55 9.34
CA VAL A 20 14.50 16.44 8.56
C VAL A 20 13.62 16.17 7.37
N LEU A 21 14.21 15.93 6.20
CA LEU A 21 13.49 15.53 5.01
C LEU A 21 13.08 14.06 5.12
N GLU A 22 11.80 13.82 5.38
CA GLU A 22 11.27 12.49 5.67
C GLU A 22 10.49 11.92 4.49
N ALA A 23 10.68 10.62 4.20
CA ALA A 23 9.81 9.86 3.32
C ALA A 23 8.93 8.90 4.13
N GLY A 24 7.63 8.95 3.93
CA GLY A 24 6.70 7.93 4.42
C GLY A 24 6.63 6.76 3.46
N CYS A 25 6.64 5.53 3.99
CA CYS A 25 6.60 4.28 3.22
C CYS A 25 5.49 3.37 3.74
N ASP A 26 4.74 2.78 2.81
CA ASP A 26 3.72 1.78 3.09
C ASP A 26 3.58 0.79 1.93
N GLU A 27 2.96 -0.37 2.18
CA GLU A 27 2.72 -1.41 1.19
C GLU A 27 1.24 -1.77 1.02
N ALA A 28 0.90 -2.37 -0.12
CA ALA A 28 -0.41 -2.90 -0.44
C ALA A 28 -0.33 -4.30 -1.04
N GLY A 29 -1.27 -5.16 -0.65
CA GLY A 29 -1.41 -6.49 -1.26
C GLY A 29 -0.72 -7.63 -0.51
N ARG A 30 -0.30 -7.47 0.75
CA ARG A 30 0.34 -8.56 1.52
C ARG A 30 -0.52 -9.81 1.65
N GLY A 31 -1.78 -9.66 2.00
CA GLY A 31 -2.70 -10.79 2.24
C GLY A 31 -3.43 -11.32 1.00
N CYS A 32 -3.00 -10.95 -0.20
CA CYS A 32 -3.64 -11.40 -1.44
C CYS A 32 -3.13 -12.76 -1.89
N LEU A 33 -4.01 -13.58 -2.49
CA LEU A 33 -3.67 -14.87 -3.10
C LEU A 33 -3.05 -14.73 -4.49
N ALA A 34 -3.27 -13.59 -5.15
CA ALA A 34 -2.76 -13.32 -6.49
C ALA A 34 -2.23 -11.89 -6.61
N GLY A 35 -1.31 -11.71 -7.54
CA GLY A 35 -0.70 -10.44 -7.87
C GLY A 35 0.48 -10.06 -6.97
N PRO A 36 1.30 -9.10 -7.41
CA PRO A 36 2.48 -8.63 -6.69
C PRO A 36 2.12 -7.89 -5.41
N VAL A 37 3.09 -7.73 -4.51
CA VAL A 37 3.04 -6.73 -3.45
C VAL A 37 3.59 -5.41 -3.99
N TYR A 38 2.88 -4.32 -3.76
CA TYR A 38 3.27 -2.96 -4.12
C TYR A 38 3.67 -2.19 -2.87
N ALA A 39 4.62 -1.29 -3.00
CA ALA A 39 4.94 -0.31 -1.98
C ALA A 39 5.15 1.07 -2.62
N ALA A 40 4.97 2.10 -1.82
CA ALA A 40 5.27 3.47 -2.21
C ALA A 40 6.12 4.16 -1.17
N ALA A 41 6.88 5.16 -1.62
CA ALA A 41 7.59 6.12 -0.80
C ALA A 41 7.19 7.53 -1.22
N VAL A 42 6.88 8.40 -0.25
CA VAL A 42 6.37 9.76 -0.51
C VAL A 42 7.03 10.77 0.40
N ILE A 43 7.61 11.82 -0.19
CA ILE A 43 8.11 13.01 0.50
C ILE A 43 7.11 14.14 0.28
N LEU A 44 6.50 14.64 1.35
CA LEU A 44 5.53 15.73 1.28
C LEU A 44 6.14 17.05 1.72
N PRO A 45 5.76 18.19 1.10
CA PRO A 45 6.12 19.50 1.62
C PRO A 45 5.50 19.73 3.01
N PRO A 46 6.19 20.43 3.93
CA PRO A 46 5.76 20.58 5.33
C PRO A 46 4.34 21.15 5.53
N ARG A 47 3.89 21.99 4.61
CA ARG A 47 2.57 22.68 4.69
C ARG A 47 1.57 22.15 3.67
N VAL A 48 1.76 20.95 3.13
CA VAL A 48 0.85 20.38 2.12
C VAL A 48 -0.58 20.27 2.66
N ARG A 49 -1.53 20.71 1.84
CA ARG A 49 -2.96 20.55 2.11
C ARG A 49 -3.50 19.42 1.25
N LEU A 50 -3.81 18.32 1.91
CA LEU A 50 -4.47 17.14 1.33
C LEU A 50 -5.74 16.86 2.16
N PRO A 51 -6.82 17.62 1.91
CA PRO A 51 -8.08 17.38 2.60
C PRO A 51 -8.56 15.97 2.29
N LEU A 52 -9.22 15.33 3.26
CA LEU A 52 -9.70 13.94 3.22
C LEU A 52 -8.62 12.86 3.24
N LEU A 53 -7.32 13.22 3.40
CA LEU A 53 -6.27 12.22 3.57
C LEU A 53 -6.49 11.49 4.91
N ASP A 54 -6.70 10.17 4.83
CA ASP A 54 -6.87 9.25 5.96
C ASP A 54 -6.36 7.87 5.54
N ASP A 55 -6.43 6.89 6.42
CA ASP A 55 -6.20 5.46 6.12
C ASP A 55 -6.93 5.05 4.84
N SER A 56 -6.19 4.54 3.88
CA SER A 56 -6.69 4.19 2.54
C SER A 56 -7.86 3.19 2.57
N LYS A 57 -7.98 2.39 3.63
CA LYS A 57 -9.04 1.38 3.81
C LYS A 57 -10.38 1.99 4.20
N LYS A 58 -10.38 3.21 4.77
CA LYS A 58 -11.59 3.94 5.16
C LYS A 58 -12.18 4.76 4.01
N LEU A 59 -11.40 4.99 2.95
CA LEU A 59 -11.78 5.87 1.85
C LEU A 59 -12.53 5.10 0.75
N THR A 60 -13.45 5.78 0.07
CA THR A 60 -14.07 5.26 -1.16
C THR A 60 -13.06 5.17 -2.30
N LEU A 61 -13.37 4.41 -3.34
CA LEU A 61 -12.53 4.31 -4.54
C LEU A 61 -12.28 5.69 -5.18
N ASP A 62 -13.35 6.48 -5.34
CA ASP A 62 -13.28 7.81 -5.98
C ASP A 62 -12.42 8.77 -5.16
N THR A 63 -12.57 8.77 -3.83
CA THR A 63 -11.75 9.58 -2.93
C THR A 63 -10.28 9.17 -3.02
N ARG A 64 -9.96 7.86 -3.05
CA ARG A 64 -8.58 7.39 -3.24
C ARG A 64 -7.99 7.84 -4.57
N ASN A 65 -8.74 7.70 -5.66
CA ASN A 65 -8.28 8.11 -7.00
C ASN A 65 -8.07 9.64 -7.10
N MET A 66 -8.95 10.43 -6.49
CA MET A 66 -8.77 11.88 -6.38
C MET A 66 -7.52 12.22 -5.56
N LEU A 67 -7.32 11.58 -4.42
CA LEU A 67 -6.16 11.81 -3.55
C LEU A 67 -4.86 11.35 -4.23
N ARG A 68 -4.85 10.25 -4.96
CA ARG A 68 -3.70 9.81 -5.76
C ARG A 68 -3.19 10.95 -6.65
N LYS A 69 -4.06 11.53 -7.48
CA LYS A 69 -3.69 12.65 -8.37
C LYS A 69 -3.13 13.83 -7.59
N LYS A 70 -3.76 14.20 -6.47
CA LYS A 70 -3.29 15.30 -5.62
C LYS A 70 -1.95 15.01 -4.93
N ILE A 71 -1.68 13.76 -4.56
CA ILE A 71 -0.41 13.35 -3.97
C ILE A 71 0.68 13.40 -5.03
N GLU A 72 0.44 12.82 -6.21
CA GLU A 72 1.37 12.80 -7.34
C GLU A 72 1.75 14.23 -7.79
N GLU A 73 0.79 15.17 -7.76
CA GLU A 73 1.00 16.58 -8.10
C GLU A 73 1.75 17.37 -7.01
N LYS A 74 1.45 17.11 -5.73
CA LYS A 74 1.91 17.98 -4.62
C LYS A 74 3.09 17.45 -3.83
N ALA A 75 3.47 16.20 -4.00
CA ALA A 75 4.64 15.63 -3.34
C ALA A 75 5.93 16.26 -3.89
N LEU A 76 6.92 16.44 -3.02
CA LEU A 76 8.27 16.83 -3.44
C LEU A 76 8.93 15.71 -4.24
N ALA A 77 8.69 14.47 -3.84
CA ALA A 77 9.05 13.26 -4.57
C ALA A 77 8.12 12.11 -4.16
N TRP A 78 7.84 11.24 -5.09
CA TRP A 78 7.15 9.99 -4.82
C TRP A 78 7.62 8.91 -5.79
N ALA A 79 7.53 7.67 -5.37
CA ALA A 79 7.80 6.52 -6.21
C ALA A 79 7.01 5.31 -5.75
N VAL A 80 6.75 4.41 -6.71
CA VAL A 80 6.10 3.12 -6.47
C VAL A 80 6.97 2.01 -7.01
N ALA A 81 7.04 0.92 -6.28
CA ALA A 81 7.74 -0.29 -6.69
C ALA A 81 6.96 -1.53 -6.24
N SER A 82 7.35 -2.68 -6.77
CA SER A 82 6.70 -3.95 -6.46
C SER A 82 7.71 -5.09 -6.33
N CYS A 83 7.26 -6.16 -5.70
CA CYS A 83 7.83 -7.49 -5.80
C CYS A 83 6.81 -8.43 -6.41
N SER A 84 7.26 -9.21 -7.39
CA SER A 84 6.45 -10.18 -8.12
C SER A 84 6.07 -11.38 -7.25
N GLU A 85 5.12 -12.15 -7.75
CA GLU A 85 4.68 -13.42 -7.15
C GLU A 85 5.83 -14.41 -7.00
N ARG A 86 6.69 -14.51 -8.03
CA ARG A 86 7.88 -15.38 -8.01
C ARG A 86 8.89 -14.95 -6.93
N GLU A 87 9.08 -13.66 -6.73
CA GLU A 87 9.93 -13.15 -5.64
C GLU A 87 9.29 -13.43 -4.27
N ILE A 88 7.95 -13.31 -4.15
CA ILE A 88 7.22 -13.64 -2.93
C ILE A 88 7.38 -15.14 -2.58
N GLU A 89 7.32 -16.02 -3.56
CA GLU A 89 7.57 -17.45 -3.35
C GLU A 89 9.00 -17.73 -2.88
N LYS A 90 9.98 -17.00 -3.43
CA LYS A 90 11.40 -17.17 -3.09
C LYS A 90 11.78 -16.56 -1.74
N PHE A 91 11.32 -15.37 -1.43
CA PHE A 91 11.78 -14.57 -0.30
C PHE A 91 10.77 -14.43 0.83
N ASN A 92 9.56 -14.92 0.69
CA ASN A 92 8.34 -14.73 1.47
C ASN A 92 7.79 -13.29 1.42
N ILE A 93 6.52 -13.15 1.86
CA ILE A 93 5.79 -11.87 1.75
C ILE A 93 6.33 -10.76 2.64
N LEU A 94 6.87 -11.10 3.82
CA LEU A 94 7.45 -10.10 4.72
C LEU A 94 8.69 -9.46 4.10
N ASN A 95 9.62 -10.28 3.62
CA ASN A 95 10.84 -9.78 2.98
C ASN A 95 10.52 -9.04 1.68
N CYS A 96 9.54 -9.50 0.90
CA CYS A 96 9.11 -8.82 -0.32
C CYS A 96 8.42 -7.49 -0.06
N SER A 97 7.65 -7.35 1.04
CA SER A 97 7.10 -6.05 1.43
C SER A 97 8.21 -5.04 1.74
N ILE A 98 9.22 -5.46 2.51
CA ILE A 98 10.39 -4.62 2.83
C ILE A 98 11.17 -4.28 1.56
N LEU A 99 11.46 -5.26 0.71
CA LEU A 99 12.18 -5.05 -0.56
C LEU A 99 11.43 -4.10 -1.50
N ALA A 100 10.10 -4.20 -1.59
CA ALA A 100 9.29 -3.27 -2.39
C ALA A 100 9.38 -1.84 -1.84
N MET A 101 9.35 -1.64 -0.51
CA MET A 101 9.57 -0.32 0.10
C MET A 101 10.97 0.21 -0.18
N GLN A 102 12.01 -0.61 -0.04
CA GLN A 102 13.39 -0.23 -0.35
C GLN A 102 13.54 0.20 -1.83
N ARG A 103 12.97 -0.57 -2.77
CA ARG A 103 12.92 -0.22 -4.19
C ARG A 103 12.16 1.08 -4.46
N ALA A 104 11.08 1.35 -3.74
CA ALA A 104 10.35 2.60 -3.87
C ALA A 104 11.21 3.78 -3.39
N VAL A 105 11.90 3.66 -2.26
CA VAL A 105 12.83 4.68 -1.75
C VAL A 105 13.97 4.93 -2.73
N GLN A 106 14.58 3.89 -3.31
CA GLN A 106 15.68 4.01 -4.29
C GLN A 106 15.25 4.71 -5.59
N LYS A 107 13.95 4.66 -5.94
CA LYS A 107 13.39 5.34 -7.11
C LYS A 107 13.00 6.80 -6.87
N LEU A 108 13.07 7.30 -5.64
CA LEU A 108 12.76 8.71 -5.37
C LEU A 108 13.75 9.63 -6.08
N ALA A 109 13.24 10.66 -6.76
CA ALA A 109 14.06 11.69 -7.39
C ALA A 109 14.83 12.57 -6.39
N THR A 110 14.36 12.60 -5.12
CA THR A 110 14.99 13.33 -4.02
C THR A 110 15.32 12.33 -2.91
N ARG A 111 16.56 12.33 -2.43
CA ARG A 111 17.01 11.45 -1.36
C ARG A 111 16.48 11.95 -0.01
N PRO A 112 15.68 11.15 0.74
CA PRO A 112 15.27 11.49 2.09
C PRO A 112 16.44 11.30 3.08
N GLU A 113 16.39 12.02 4.20
CA GLU A 113 17.32 11.87 5.33
C GLU A 113 16.83 10.81 6.32
N HIS A 114 15.50 10.62 6.39
CA HIS A 114 14.87 9.67 7.31
C HIS A 114 13.65 8.99 6.67
N LEU A 115 13.43 7.73 7.01
CA LEU A 115 12.29 6.94 6.53
C LEU A 115 11.29 6.69 7.66
N LEU A 116 10.03 6.98 7.40
CA LEU A 116 8.90 6.61 8.26
C LEU A 116 8.21 5.40 7.65
N ILE A 117 8.32 4.27 8.29
CA ILE A 117 7.85 2.97 7.77
C ILE A 117 6.56 2.58 8.48
N ASP A 118 5.50 2.28 7.72
CA ASP A 118 4.31 1.67 8.33
C ASP A 118 4.63 0.27 8.87
N GLY A 119 4.07 -0.02 10.06
CA GLY A 119 4.24 -1.31 10.72
C GLY A 119 5.35 -1.33 11.77
N ASN A 120 5.87 -2.52 12.04
CA ASN A 120 6.85 -2.78 13.12
C ASN A 120 8.10 -3.53 12.67
N ARG A 121 8.26 -3.78 11.37
CA ARG A 121 9.38 -4.53 10.81
C ARG A 121 9.92 -3.86 9.57
N PHE A 122 11.22 -3.60 9.60
CA PHE A 122 11.98 -3.12 8.46
C PHE A 122 13.41 -3.63 8.55
N LYS A 123 14.16 -3.60 7.47
CA LYS A 123 15.59 -3.94 7.44
C LYS A 123 16.37 -2.73 6.94
N PRO A 124 17.46 -2.35 7.63
CA PRO A 124 18.32 -1.27 7.18
C PRO A 124 18.83 -1.53 5.75
N PHE A 125 18.99 -0.48 4.97
CA PHE A 125 19.65 -0.50 3.67
C PHE A 125 20.21 0.88 3.33
N ASP A 126 21.28 0.93 2.54
CA ASP A 126 21.88 2.15 1.98
C ASP A 126 22.11 3.29 3.01
N PHE A 127 22.42 2.96 4.25
CA PHE A 127 22.68 3.91 5.36
C PHE A 127 21.51 4.86 5.67
N TYR A 128 20.27 4.54 5.28
CA TYR A 128 19.11 5.31 5.69
C TYR A 128 18.80 5.10 7.17
N SER A 129 18.61 6.22 7.90
CA SER A 129 17.95 6.17 9.20
C SER A 129 16.44 5.93 9.00
N TYR A 130 15.79 5.20 9.91
CA TYR A 130 14.37 4.92 9.80
C TYR A 130 13.70 4.79 11.18
N THR A 131 12.40 5.00 11.19
CA THR A 131 11.51 4.71 12.32
C THR A 131 10.32 3.91 11.84
N THR A 132 10.07 2.75 12.46
CA THR A 132 8.86 1.96 12.24
C THR A 132 7.71 2.49 13.09
N ILE A 133 6.51 2.62 12.52
CA ILE A 133 5.37 3.25 13.18
C ILE A 133 4.14 2.38 12.96
N ILE A 134 3.69 1.71 14.02
CA ILE A 134 2.46 0.88 13.98
C ILE A 134 1.26 1.78 13.69
N LYS A 135 0.50 1.44 12.64
CA LYS A 135 -0.62 2.23 12.10
C LYS A 135 -0.16 3.65 11.74
N GLY A 136 0.97 3.73 11.05
CA GLY A 136 1.57 5.00 10.66
C GLY A 136 0.71 5.77 9.65
N ASP A 137 -0.03 5.05 8.79
CA ASP A 137 -1.03 5.55 7.84
C ASP A 137 -2.17 6.34 8.52
N ALA A 138 -2.49 6.03 9.77
CA ALA A 138 -3.44 6.78 10.60
C ALA A 138 -2.78 7.88 11.45
N LYS A 139 -1.46 8.08 11.36
CA LYS A 139 -0.71 9.01 12.22
C LYS A 139 0.05 10.09 11.46
N TYR A 140 0.61 9.76 10.29
CA TYR A 140 1.48 10.63 9.51
C TYR A 140 1.02 10.77 8.07
N LYS A 141 0.98 12.01 7.57
CA LYS A 141 0.53 12.33 6.21
C LYS A 141 1.36 11.64 5.12
N SER A 142 2.67 11.56 5.28
CA SER A 142 3.56 10.94 4.30
C SER A 142 3.30 9.43 4.19
N ILE A 143 3.07 8.73 5.31
CA ILE A 143 2.72 7.30 5.32
C ILE A 143 1.32 7.09 4.72
N ALA A 144 0.32 7.90 5.12
CA ALA A 144 -1.02 7.83 4.54
C ALA A 144 -1.03 8.06 3.02
N ALA A 145 -0.21 9.01 2.55
CA ALA A 145 -0.02 9.25 1.12
C ALA A 145 0.62 8.05 0.42
N ALA A 146 1.65 7.43 1.02
CA ALA A 146 2.27 6.21 0.51
C ALA A 146 1.27 5.04 0.45
N SER A 147 0.43 4.87 1.49
CA SER A 147 -0.66 3.89 1.52
C SER A 147 -1.60 4.03 0.32
N ILE A 148 -2.03 5.25 0.02
CA ILE A 148 -2.91 5.54 -1.12
C ILE A 148 -2.22 5.22 -2.44
N LEU A 149 -0.97 5.63 -2.64
CA LEU A 149 -0.23 5.34 -3.88
C LEU A 149 -0.01 3.84 -4.04
N ALA A 150 0.49 3.14 -3.04
CA ALA A 150 0.68 1.69 -3.10
C ALA A 150 -0.63 0.96 -3.44
N LYS A 151 -1.75 1.34 -2.77
CA LYS A 151 -3.06 0.74 -2.96
C LYS A 151 -3.63 1.00 -4.36
N THR A 152 -3.61 2.24 -4.82
CA THR A 152 -4.23 2.60 -6.10
C THR A 152 -3.45 2.08 -7.29
N HIS A 153 -2.12 2.12 -7.27
CA HIS A 153 -1.28 1.53 -8.32
C HIS A 153 -1.42 0.00 -8.39
N ARG A 154 -1.51 -0.65 -7.23
CA ARG A 154 -1.77 -2.09 -7.20
C ARG A 154 -3.15 -2.43 -7.72
N ASP A 155 -4.18 -1.69 -7.32
CA ASP A 155 -5.55 -1.94 -7.78
C ASP A 155 -5.68 -1.77 -9.29
N GLU A 156 -5.00 -0.78 -9.88
CA GLU A 156 -4.91 -0.58 -11.33
C GLU A 156 -4.24 -1.78 -12.01
N TYR A 157 -3.14 -2.30 -11.47
CA TYR A 157 -2.49 -3.52 -11.98
C TYR A 157 -3.46 -4.70 -11.98
N MET A 158 -4.22 -4.90 -10.89
CA MET A 158 -5.17 -6.02 -10.76
C MET A 158 -6.38 -5.88 -11.70
N VAL A 159 -6.78 -4.65 -12.05
CA VAL A 159 -7.79 -4.42 -13.10
C VAL A 159 -7.27 -4.82 -14.47
N LYS A 160 -6.05 -4.40 -14.84
CA LYS A 160 -5.40 -4.82 -16.10
C LYS A 160 -5.17 -6.33 -16.17
N LEU A 161 -4.88 -6.97 -15.03
CA LEU A 161 -4.74 -8.43 -14.96
C LEU A 161 -6.09 -9.13 -15.18
N SER A 162 -7.20 -8.52 -14.73
CA SER A 162 -8.55 -9.04 -14.94
C SER A 162 -8.96 -9.07 -16.42
N GLU A 163 -8.44 -8.16 -17.24
CA GLU A 163 -8.69 -8.15 -18.69
C GLU A 163 -8.14 -9.41 -19.37
N LYS A 164 -7.04 -9.97 -18.82
CA LYS A 164 -6.41 -11.21 -19.31
C LYS A 164 -7.05 -12.48 -18.73
N HIS A 165 -7.66 -12.37 -17.57
CA HIS A 165 -8.24 -13.48 -16.80
C HIS A 165 -9.60 -13.09 -16.21
N PRO A 166 -10.61 -12.78 -17.07
CA PRO A 166 -11.91 -12.28 -16.61
C PRO A 166 -12.67 -13.29 -15.74
N GLU A 167 -12.42 -14.59 -15.91
CA GLU A 167 -13.04 -15.68 -15.16
C GLU A 167 -12.72 -15.65 -13.67
N PHE A 168 -11.57 -15.03 -13.26
CA PHE A 168 -11.19 -14.93 -11.86
C PHE A 168 -11.81 -13.73 -11.14
N GLY A 169 -12.21 -12.67 -11.84
CA GLY A 169 -12.86 -11.48 -11.26
C GLY A 169 -11.93 -10.60 -10.45
N PHE A 170 -10.66 -10.49 -10.83
CA PHE A 170 -9.64 -9.67 -10.14
C PHE A 170 -10.02 -8.19 -10.07
N GLU A 171 -10.84 -7.69 -10.99
CA GLU A 171 -11.34 -6.31 -10.98
C GLU A 171 -12.21 -5.98 -9.76
N LYS A 172 -12.81 -6.98 -9.12
CA LYS A 172 -13.63 -6.81 -7.91
C LYS A 172 -12.82 -6.98 -6.64
N HIS A 173 -12.20 -8.13 -6.46
CA HIS A 173 -11.54 -8.49 -5.20
C HIS A 173 -10.03 -8.23 -5.18
N LYS A 174 -9.43 -7.73 -6.27
CA LYS A 174 -8.02 -7.35 -6.35
C LYS A 174 -7.03 -8.45 -5.87
N GLY A 175 -7.40 -9.71 -6.09
CA GLY A 175 -6.59 -10.88 -5.69
C GLY A 175 -6.72 -11.29 -4.22
N TYR A 176 -7.56 -10.65 -3.42
CA TYR A 176 -7.85 -11.10 -2.05
C TYR A 176 -8.60 -12.43 -2.04
N GLY A 177 -8.39 -13.25 -1.01
CA GLY A 177 -9.00 -14.57 -0.84
C GLY A 177 -10.48 -14.51 -0.46
N THR A 178 -11.30 -13.91 -1.31
CA THR A 178 -12.77 -13.93 -1.19
C THR A 178 -13.30 -15.31 -1.58
N GLN A 179 -14.51 -15.65 -1.15
CA GLN A 179 -15.17 -16.92 -1.53
C GLN A 179 -15.17 -17.11 -3.06
N LYS A 180 -15.49 -16.03 -3.81
CA LYS A 180 -15.51 -16.07 -5.27
C LYS A 180 -14.13 -16.40 -5.86
N HIS A 181 -13.06 -15.80 -5.34
CA HIS A 181 -11.70 -16.06 -5.80
C HIS A 181 -11.24 -17.49 -5.48
N VAL A 182 -11.50 -17.96 -4.24
CA VAL A 182 -11.16 -19.34 -3.85
C VAL A 182 -11.91 -20.36 -4.68
N LYS A 183 -13.21 -20.14 -4.97
CA LYS A 183 -14.02 -20.99 -5.82
C LYS A 183 -13.46 -21.03 -7.25
N ALA A 184 -13.08 -19.88 -7.82
CA ALA A 184 -12.46 -19.83 -9.14
C ALA A 184 -11.15 -20.63 -9.20
N ILE A 185 -10.30 -20.52 -8.16
CA ILE A 185 -9.06 -21.33 -8.07
C ILE A 185 -9.37 -22.84 -7.99
N GLN A 186 -10.42 -23.25 -7.25
CA GLN A 186 -10.82 -24.65 -7.13
C GLN A 186 -11.35 -25.23 -8.44
N GLU A 187 -12.06 -24.44 -9.23
CA GLU A 187 -12.68 -24.86 -10.49
C GLU A 187 -11.70 -24.79 -11.68
N LEU A 188 -10.85 -23.76 -11.73
CA LEU A 188 -10.00 -23.45 -12.88
C LEU A 188 -8.51 -23.71 -12.65
N GLY A 189 -8.12 -23.96 -11.39
CA GLY A 189 -6.72 -24.12 -11.01
C GLY A 189 -6.00 -22.79 -10.78
N TYR A 190 -4.70 -22.89 -10.49
CA TYR A 190 -3.83 -21.73 -10.27
C TYR A 190 -3.31 -21.18 -11.60
N LEU A 191 -3.30 -19.86 -11.74
CA LEU A 191 -2.54 -19.13 -12.75
C LEU A 191 -1.13 -18.80 -12.24
N ASP A 192 -0.23 -18.37 -13.13
CA ASP A 192 1.12 -17.91 -12.76
C ASP A 192 1.13 -16.64 -11.89
N CYS A 193 0.07 -15.88 -11.91
CA CYS A 193 -0.11 -14.71 -11.04
C CYS A 193 -0.53 -15.07 -9.61
N HIS A 194 -0.84 -16.34 -9.30
CA HIS A 194 -1.17 -16.77 -7.95
C HIS A 194 0.09 -17.05 -7.12
N ARG A 195 -0.01 -16.79 -5.82
CA ARG A 195 1.04 -17.07 -4.83
C ARG A 195 0.84 -18.48 -4.29
N LYS A 196 1.46 -19.46 -4.92
CA LYS A 196 1.26 -20.90 -4.67
C LYS A 196 1.64 -21.34 -3.25
N THR A 197 2.51 -20.55 -2.57
CA THR A 197 2.90 -20.77 -1.18
C THR A 197 1.86 -20.29 -0.15
N PHE A 198 0.84 -19.55 -0.58
CA PHE A 198 -0.22 -19.08 0.30
C PHE A 198 -1.28 -20.17 0.45
N GLN A 199 -1.52 -20.58 1.69
CA GLN A 199 -2.56 -21.57 1.97
C GLN A 199 -3.96 -20.98 1.74
N LEU A 200 -4.77 -21.67 0.95
CA LEU A 200 -6.20 -21.39 0.88
C LEU A 200 -6.81 -21.72 2.24
N LYS A 201 -7.37 -20.76 2.92
CA LYS A 201 -8.22 -21.04 4.09
C LYS A 201 -9.35 -21.94 3.60
N LYS A 202 -9.50 -23.13 4.19
CA LYS A 202 -10.69 -23.96 3.97
C LYS A 202 -11.92 -23.10 4.21
N LEU A 203 -12.73 -22.89 3.19
CA LEU A 203 -14.05 -22.32 3.37
C LEU A 203 -14.83 -23.31 4.21
N ASN A 204 -14.98 -23.06 5.52
CA ASN A 204 -15.96 -23.79 6.30
C ASN A 204 -17.33 -23.42 5.72
N PRO A 205 -18.09 -24.37 5.17
CA PRO A 205 -19.49 -24.11 4.89
C PRO A 205 -20.16 -23.78 6.24
N LYS A 206 -20.70 -22.58 6.34
CA LYS A 206 -21.64 -22.25 7.40
C LYS A 206 -22.97 -22.87 7.08
#